data_4b8c9d3465ec509300ae24979bfce422
#
_entry.id   4b8c9d3465ec509300ae24979bfce422
#
_cell.length_a   1.000
_cell.length_b   1.000
_cell.length_c   1.000
_cell.angle_alpha   90.00
_cell.angle_beta   90.00
_cell.angle_gamma   90.00
#
_symmetry.space_group_name_H-M   'P 1'
#
loop_
_entity.id
_entity.type
_entity.pdbx_description
1 polymer ?
#
loop_
_entity_poly.entity_id
_entity_poly.type
_entity_poly.pdbx_seq_one_letter_code
_entity_poly.pdbx_strand_id
1 'polypeptide(L)'
;METDKTTYLRKIPARRSDSNKGTYGKILVAAGSEGMCGAAYLAGLAAYRSGAGLVRILTPQSNRLIVQSLLPEAIFTGYDTDSNFRVLSEANVSWADIVVLGPGLGTEALSVTLVRELLQTIAAQCDIAMDGNGVLRSEAEGAEEDTEKSPESEDSAPSAKNRLASEHPESSEKMRSKWLRKCPLLLIDADGLNILSARPELMQLVDHIAARIPVVVTPHPMEMARLSAASLQEILQCPAHAAEALAEAHGTVTVMKGSETIVLDADGHAFQNPEASPALSKGGSGDVLSGAIAGVYAVLRADRIDALNEGTAEEQRTLWRRMAFDATVTGVLLHAEAGRQAARIHGTHGVLARETADMLGIVMQK
;
A
#
# COMPACT_ATOMS: atom_id res chain seq x y z
N MET A 1 -5.59 24.38 -7.44
CA MET A 1 -4.63 23.28 -7.22
C MET A 1 -3.26 23.84 -6.96
N GLU A 2 -2.55 23.29 -5.98
CA GLU A 2 -1.17 23.66 -5.71
C GLU A 2 -0.24 23.09 -6.80
N THR A 3 0.79 23.84 -7.18
CA THR A 3 1.76 23.46 -8.21
C THR A 3 3.21 23.66 -7.75
N ASP A 4 3.42 24.15 -6.51
CA ASP A 4 4.77 24.39 -5.98
C ASP A 4 5.45 23.08 -5.56
N LYS A 5 6.33 22.61 -6.41
CA LYS A 5 7.14 21.41 -6.22
C LYS A 5 8.12 21.52 -5.05
N THR A 6 8.63 22.73 -4.82
CA THR A 6 9.72 22.96 -3.85
C THR A 6 9.24 22.62 -2.45
N THR A 7 7.99 22.90 -2.13
CA THR A 7 7.38 22.63 -0.84
C THR A 7 7.40 21.13 -0.50
N TYR A 8 7.14 20.24 -1.49
CA TYR A 8 7.09 18.80 -1.24
C TYR A 8 8.47 18.14 -1.24
N LEU A 9 9.34 18.48 -2.18
CA LEU A 9 10.67 17.89 -2.27
C LEU A 9 11.55 18.22 -1.07
N ARG A 10 11.40 19.42 -0.46
CA ARG A 10 12.09 19.82 0.77
C ARG A 10 11.63 19.06 2.01
N LYS A 11 10.49 18.38 1.97
CA LYS A 11 9.99 17.59 3.11
C LYS A 11 10.68 16.22 3.25
N ILE A 12 11.47 15.81 2.27
CA ILE A 12 12.17 14.52 2.33
C ILE A 12 13.31 14.64 3.35
N PRO A 13 13.24 13.92 4.48
CA PRO A 13 14.28 13.99 5.50
C PRO A 13 15.55 13.26 5.04
N ALA A 14 16.70 13.71 5.52
CA ALA A 14 17.94 12.97 5.35
C ALA A 14 17.89 11.64 6.12
N ARG A 15 18.54 10.62 5.57
CA ARG A 15 18.65 9.34 6.24
C ARG A 15 19.53 9.43 7.48
N ARG A 16 19.04 8.98 8.64
CA ARG A 16 19.74 9.08 9.91
C ARG A 16 20.91 8.10 9.97
N SER A 17 22.05 8.52 10.53
CA SER A 17 23.25 7.67 10.68
C SER A 17 23.06 6.55 11.70
N ASP A 18 22.16 6.71 12.67
CA ASP A 18 21.82 5.75 13.73
C ASP A 18 20.65 4.83 13.37
N SER A 19 20.27 4.79 12.09
CA SER A 19 19.13 4.01 11.59
C SER A 19 19.53 2.61 11.12
N ASN A 20 18.55 1.72 11.05
CA ASN A 20 18.68 0.37 10.51
C ASN A 20 17.58 0.09 9.47
N LYS A 21 17.63 -1.09 8.84
CA LYS A 21 16.64 -1.49 7.82
C LYS A 21 15.18 -1.45 8.30
N GLY A 22 14.93 -1.67 9.60
CA GLY A 22 13.59 -1.61 10.18
C GLY A 22 13.07 -0.19 10.34
N THR A 23 13.96 0.81 10.46
CA THR A 23 13.58 2.23 10.62
C THR A 23 12.76 2.72 9.43
N TYR A 24 13.17 2.38 8.20
CA TYR A 24 12.56 2.88 6.96
C TYR A 24 11.48 1.96 6.39
N GLY A 25 10.76 1.26 7.29
CA GLY A 25 9.55 0.54 6.96
C GLY A 25 9.75 -0.78 6.22
N LYS A 26 8.66 -1.56 6.25
CA LYS A 26 8.51 -2.86 5.61
C LYS A 26 7.40 -2.76 4.57
N ILE A 27 7.74 -2.86 3.30
CA ILE A 27 6.78 -2.75 2.20
C ILE A 27 6.47 -4.15 1.67
N LEU A 28 5.19 -4.52 1.71
CA LEU A 28 4.66 -5.67 1.01
C LEU A 28 4.23 -5.23 -0.41
N VAL A 29 4.77 -5.87 -1.42
CA VAL A 29 4.37 -5.70 -2.81
C VAL A 29 3.64 -6.97 -3.24
N ALA A 30 2.31 -6.96 -3.20
CA ALA A 30 1.45 -8.01 -3.73
C ALA A 30 1.17 -7.72 -5.21
N ALA A 31 1.98 -8.29 -6.08
CA ALA A 31 2.07 -7.90 -7.48
C ALA A 31 2.59 -9.04 -8.37
N GLY A 32 2.41 -8.89 -9.66
CA GLY A 32 2.86 -9.86 -10.66
C GLY A 32 1.98 -11.09 -10.75
N SER A 33 1.84 -11.58 -11.96
CA SER A 33 1.22 -12.87 -12.29
C SER A 33 2.16 -13.66 -13.20
N GLU A 34 1.75 -14.84 -13.61
CA GLU A 34 2.50 -15.61 -14.62
C GLU A 34 2.57 -14.79 -15.93
N GLY A 35 3.78 -14.54 -16.40
CA GLY A 35 4.04 -13.66 -17.55
C GLY A 35 4.14 -12.16 -17.25
N MET A 36 3.78 -11.69 -16.03
CA MET A 36 3.87 -10.28 -15.62
C MET A 36 4.71 -10.06 -14.35
N CYS A 37 5.68 -10.90 -14.07
CA CYS A 37 6.58 -10.77 -12.92
C CYS A 37 7.39 -9.46 -12.91
N GLY A 38 7.59 -8.82 -14.08
CA GLY A 38 8.25 -7.53 -14.20
C GLY A 38 7.61 -6.41 -13.41
N ALA A 39 6.28 -6.41 -13.28
CA ALA A 39 5.55 -5.42 -12.48
C ALA A 39 5.92 -5.50 -10.99
N ALA A 40 5.98 -6.72 -10.44
CA ALA A 40 6.41 -6.94 -9.06
C ALA A 40 7.87 -6.50 -8.82
N TYR A 41 8.74 -6.81 -9.78
CA TYR A 41 10.14 -6.36 -9.75
C TYR A 41 10.25 -4.84 -9.75
N LEU A 42 9.58 -4.16 -10.70
CA LEU A 42 9.67 -2.70 -10.87
C LEU A 42 9.12 -1.95 -9.65
N ALA A 43 7.98 -2.38 -9.10
CA ALA A 43 7.43 -1.81 -7.89
C ALA A 43 8.36 -2.01 -6.68
N GLY A 44 8.92 -3.21 -6.53
CA GLY A 44 9.88 -3.51 -5.46
C GLY A 44 11.18 -2.72 -5.58
N LEU A 45 11.76 -2.64 -6.78
CA LEU A 45 12.95 -1.85 -7.07
C LEU A 45 12.72 -0.36 -6.76
N ALA A 46 11.61 0.20 -7.26
CA ALA A 46 11.27 1.59 -7.03
C ALA A 46 11.07 1.90 -5.55
N ALA A 47 10.45 0.99 -4.78
CA ALA A 47 10.32 1.14 -3.34
C ALA A 47 11.69 1.22 -2.64
N TYR A 48 12.65 0.35 -2.99
CA TYR A 48 14.01 0.43 -2.46
C TYR A 48 14.72 1.72 -2.89
N ARG A 49 14.64 2.08 -4.17
CA ARG A 49 15.29 3.29 -4.71
C ARG A 49 14.70 4.59 -4.13
N SER A 50 13.47 4.53 -3.60
CA SER A 50 12.81 5.66 -2.91
C SER A 50 12.91 5.58 -1.39
N GLY A 51 13.79 4.71 -0.86
CA GLY A 51 14.20 4.75 0.54
C GLY A 51 13.61 3.69 1.46
N ALA A 52 12.84 2.72 0.97
CA ALA A 52 12.35 1.59 1.77
C ALA A 52 13.49 0.84 2.47
N GLY A 53 13.26 0.38 3.70
CA GLY A 53 14.22 -0.42 4.44
C GLY A 53 14.17 -1.90 4.11
N LEU A 54 12.97 -2.45 3.94
CA LEU A 54 12.73 -3.84 3.56
C LEU A 54 11.55 -3.91 2.58
N VAL A 55 11.71 -4.71 1.54
CA VAL A 55 10.64 -5.04 0.59
C VAL A 55 10.43 -6.55 0.59
N ARG A 56 9.16 -6.94 0.63
CA ARG A 56 8.72 -8.32 0.42
C ARG A 56 7.82 -8.36 -0.81
N ILE A 57 8.13 -9.25 -1.74
CA ILE A 57 7.33 -9.46 -2.94
C ILE A 57 6.50 -10.72 -2.75
N LEU A 58 5.17 -10.55 -2.79
CA LEU A 58 4.16 -11.60 -2.76
C LEU A 58 3.65 -11.80 -4.19
N THR A 59 3.99 -12.93 -4.80
CA THR A 59 3.76 -13.20 -6.23
C THR A 59 3.64 -14.72 -6.44
N PRO A 60 3.11 -15.22 -7.58
CA PRO A 60 3.09 -16.66 -7.85
C PRO A 60 4.47 -17.32 -7.68
N GLN A 61 4.46 -18.54 -7.15
CA GLN A 61 5.69 -19.34 -6.89
C GLN A 61 6.56 -19.50 -8.15
N SER A 62 5.94 -19.55 -9.34
CA SER A 62 6.62 -19.62 -10.64
C SER A 62 7.56 -18.43 -10.90
N ASN A 63 7.32 -17.28 -10.30
CA ASN A 63 8.11 -16.06 -10.48
C ASN A 63 9.40 -16.03 -9.63
N ARG A 64 9.62 -17.03 -8.76
CA ARG A 64 10.70 -17.01 -7.76
C ARG A 64 12.07 -16.76 -8.37
N LEU A 65 12.45 -17.54 -9.37
CA LEU A 65 13.78 -17.43 -9.97
C LEU A 65 13.99 -16.06 -10.62
N ILE A 66 12.98 -15.54 -11.30
CA ILE A 66 13.06 -14.25 -12.00
C ILE A 66 13.20 -13.11 -10.98
N VAL A 67 12.34 -13.07 -9.99
CA VAL A 67 12.34 -12.00 -8.96
C VAL A 67 13.64 -12.02 -8.17
N GLN A 68 14.08 -13.18 -7.67
CA GLN A 68 15.29 -13.27 -6.86
C GLN A 68 16.59 -13.05 -7.68
N SER A 69 16.56 -13.28 -9.00
CA SER A 69 17.68 -12.95 -9.86
C SER A 69 17.77 -11.45 -10.17
N LEU A 70 16.63 -10.76 -10.27
CA LEU A 70 16.57 -9.33 -10.62
C LEU A 70 16.67 -8.42 -9.40
N LEU A 71 16.16 -8.86 -8.24
CA LEU A 71 16.13 -8.11 -6.99
C LEU A 71 16.41 -9.03 -5.79
N PRO A 72 17.65 -9.48 -5.63
CA PRO A 72 18.03 -10.41 -4.54
C PRO A 72 17.88 -9.80 -3.14
N GLU A 73 17.79 -8.48 -3.01
CA GLU A 73 17.54 -7.77 -1.77
C GLU A 73 16.10 -7.97 -1.25
N ALA A 74 15.15 -8.28 -2.13
CA ALA A 74 13.76 -8.46 -1.74
C ALA A 74 13.51 -9.84 -1.12
N ILE A 75 12.70 -9.85 -0.06
CA ILE A 75 12.17 -11.08 0.52
C ILE A 75 11.12 -11.64 -0.44
N PHE A 76 11.30 -12.87 -0.89
CA PHE A 76 10.32 -13.55 -1.73
C PHE A 76 9.30 -14.33 -0.90
N THR A 77 8.02 -14.16 -1.20
CA THR A 77 6.92 -15.00 -0.71
C THR A 77 6.10 -15.48 -1.90
N GLY A 78 6.11 -16.78 -2.14
CA GLY A 78 5.37 -17.39 -3.25
C GLY A 78 4.01 -17.89 -2.82
N TYR A 79 3.06 -17.92 -3.77
CA TYR A 79 1.77 -18.60 -3.65
C TYR A 79 1.46 -19.42 -4.92
N ASP A 80 0.59 -20.38 -4.79
CA ASP A 80 0.05 -21.23 -5.84
C ASP A 80 -1.43 -21.58 -5.56
N THR A 81 -2.00 -22.50 -6.31
CA THR A 81 -3.40 -22.93 -6.16
C THR A 81 -3.69 -23.64 -4.83
N ASP A 82 -2.67 -24.24 -4.22
CA ASP A 82 -2.80 -25.02 -2.98
C ASP A 82 -2.57 -24.15 -1.73
N SER A 83 -2.25 -22.86 -1.93
CA SER A 83 -1.94 -21.95 -0.83
C SER A 83 -3.17 -21.60 0.00
N ASN A 84 -3.02 -21.61 1.33
CA ASN A 84 -4.02 -21.04 2.22
C ASN A 84 -3.89 -19.52 2.23
N PHE A 85 -4.69 -18.86 1.39
CA PHE A 85 -4.61 -17.41 1.20
C PHE A 85 -4.92 -16.60 2.45
N ARG A 86 -5.77 -17.09 3.35
CA ARG A 86 -6.05 -16.44 4.63
C ARG A 86 -4.79 -16.40 5.50
N VAL A 87 -4.16 -17.53 5.75
CA VAL A 87 -2.92 -17.63 6.55
C VAL A 87 -1.80 -16.82 5.91
N LEU A 88 -1.70 -16.89 4.58
CA LEU A 88 -0.73 -16.12 3.81
C LEU A 88 -0.94 -14.61 3.99
N SER A 89 -2.18 -14.13 3.89
CA SER A 89 -2.52 -12.72 4.05
C SER A 89 -2.26 -12.25 5.48
N GLU A 90 -2.67 -13.00 6.49
CA GLU A 90 -2.42 -12.69 7.91
C GLU A 90 -0.93 -12.54 8.21
N ALA A 91 -0.09 -13.47 7.74
CA ALA A 91 1.36 -13.42 7.95
C ALA A 91 2.02 -12.22 7.25
N ASN A 92 1.58 -11.90 6.03
CA ASN A 92 2.18 -10.83 5.23
C ASN A 92 1.72 -9.44 5.66
N VAL A 93 0.43 -9.24 5.94
CA VAL A 93 -0.11 -7.97 6.45
C VAL A 93 0.47 -7.67 7.84
N SER A 94 0.52 -8.64 8.75
CA SER A 94 1.11 -8.44 10.08
C SER A 94 2.59 -8.03 10.02
N TRP A 95 3.33 -8.51 9.03
CA TRP A 95 4.73 -8.13 8.82
C TRP A 95 4.86 -6.70 8.26
N ALA A 96 3.98 -6.31 7.33
CA ALA A 96 4.08 -5.07 6.57
C ALA A 96 3.73 -3.81 7.39
N ASP A 97 4.33 -2.71 7.02
CA ASP A 97 3.92 -1.36 7.39
C ASP A 97 3.16 -0.70 6.23
N ILE A 98 3.49 -1.05 5.00
CA ILE A 98 2.91 -0.52 3.78
C ILE A 98 2.58 -1.69 2.86
N VAL A 99 1.41 -1.64 2.23
CA VAL A 99 0.97 -2.64 1.25
C VAL A 99 0.77 -1.96 -0.10
N VAL A 100 1.49 -2.43 -1.12
CA VAL A 100 1.26 -2.10 -2.53
C VAL A 100 0.56 -3.30 -3.15
N LEU A 101 -0.64 -3.09 -3.68
CA LEU A 101 -1.53 -4.13 -4.17
C LEU A 101 -1.92 -3.87 -5.62
N GLY A 102 -1.67 -4.80 -6.52
CA GLY A 102 -2.27 -4.77 -7.84
C GLY A 102 -1.34 -4.78 -9.06
N PRO A 103 -0.15 -4.16 -9.05
CA PRO A 103 0.68 -4.11 -10.27
C PRO A 103 0.87 -5.49 -10.90
N GLY A 104 0.35 -5.68 -12.13
CA GLY A 104 0.50 -6.91 -12.91
C GLY A 104 -0.06 -8.19 -12.28
N LEU A 105 -1.04 -8.10 -11.35
CA LEU A 105 -1.67 -9.27 -10.73
C LEU A 105 -2.50 -10.10 -11.71
N GLY A 106 -3.01 -9.47 -12.77
CA GLY A 106 -4.09 -10.04 -13.56
C GLY A 106 -5.43 -10.00 -12.81
N THR A 107 -6.49 -10.44 -13.50
CA THR A 107 -7.86 -10.45 -12.96
C THR A 107 -8.44 -11.86 -12.82
N GLU A 108 -7.61 -12.88 -12.91
CA GLU A 108 -7.97 -14.29 -12.79
C GLU A 108 -8.44 -14.63 -11.37
N ALA A 109 -9.12 -15.76 -11.22
CA ALA A 109 -9.72 -16.19 -9.95
C ALA A 109 -8.72 -16.22 -8.77
N LEU A 110 -7.48 -16.64 -9.04
CA LEU A 110 -6.42 -16.71 -8.03
C LEU A 110 -6.06 -15.32 -7.51
N SER A 111 -5.89 -14.35 -8.42
CA SER A 111 -5.61 -12.95 -8.08
C SER A 111 -6.75 -12.29 -7.32
N VAL A 112 -8.00 -12.57 -7.74
CA VAL A 112 -9.20 -12.09 -7.03
C VAL A 112 -9.26 -12.64 -5.61
N THR A 113 -8.94 -13.93 -5.42
CA THR A 113 -8.89 -14.54 -4.09
C THR A 113 -7.83 -13.88 -3.23
N LEU A 114 -6.63 -13.68 -3.74
CA LEU A 114 -5.56 -13.00 -3.03
C LEU A 114 -5.95 -11.56 -2.62
N VAL A 115 -6.51 -10.78 -3.55
CA VAL A 115 -6.96 -9.40 -3.28
C VAL A 115 -8.02 -9.38 -2.19
N ARG A 116 -9.04 -10.27 -2.27
CA ARG A 116 -10.09 -10.39 -1.26
C ARG A 116 -9.51 -10.69 0.12
N GLU A 117 -8.68 -11.71 0.23
CA GLU A 117 -8.11 -12.13 1.52
C GLU A 117 -7.18 -11.05 2.12
N LEU A 118 -6.40 -10.36 1.29
CA LEU A 118 -5.57 -9.24 1.76
C LEU A 118 -6.45 -8.08 2.28
N LEU A 119 -7.49 -7.68 1.55
CA LEU A 119 -8.39 -6.61 1.97
C LEU A 119 -9.17 -6.99 3.24
N GLN A 120 -9.69 -8.23 3.34
CA GLN A 120 -10.37 -8.72 4.54
C GLN A 120 -9.43 -8.74 5.75
N THR A 121 -8.19 -9.16 5.56
CA THR A 121 -7.17 -9.17 6.62
C THR A 121 -6.85 -7.76 7.07
N ILE A 122 -6.67 -6.81 6.14
CA ILE A 122 -6.40 -5.40 6.46
C ILE A 122 -7.61 -4.80 7.20
N ALA A 123 -8.84 -5.03 6.72
CA ALA A 123 -10.06 -4.55 7.38
C ALA A 123 -10.15 -5.09 8.81
N ALA A 124 -9.94 -6.39 9.02
CA ALA A 124 -9.92 -7.00 10.36
C ALA A 124 -8.85 -6.39 11.29
N GLN A 125 -7.69 -5.98 10.76
CA GLN A 125 -6.67 -5.25 11.53
C GLN A 125 -7.11 -3.83 11.89
N CYS A 126 -8.03 -3.24 11.12
CA CYS A 126 -8.59 -1.91 11.35
C CYS A 126 -9.76 -1.91 12.34
N ASP A 127 -10.46 -3.05 12.54
CA ASP A 127 -11.68 -3.15 13.35
C ASP A 127 -11.44 -3.10 14.87
N ILE A 128 -10.20 -2.96 15.28
CA ILE A 128 -9.84 -2.82 16.67
C ILE A 128 -9.99 -1.36 17.05
N ALA A 129 -11.15 -0.99 17.61
CA ALA A 129 -11.43 0.34 18.12
C ALA A 129 -10.44 0.72 19.23
N MET A 130 -9.79 1.88 19.10
CA MET A 130 -9.11 2.50 20.23
C MET A 130 -10.16 3.15 21.12
N ASP A 131 -10.29 2.72 22.39
CA ASP A 131 -11.04 3.49 23.37
C ASP A 131 -10.28 4.77 23.73
N GLY A 132 -10.99 5.74 24.32
CA GLY A 132 -10.43 7.06 24.66
C GLY A 132 -9.25 7.07 25.63
N ASN A 133 -8.79 5.88 26.09
CA ASN A 133 -7.62 5.69 26.96
C ASN A 133 -6.48 4.93 26.25
N GLY A 134 -6.57 4.69 24.95
CA GLY A 134 -5.57 3.96 24.19
C GLY A 134 -5.57 2.44 24.44
N VAL A 135 -6.64 1.91 25.06
CA VAL A 135 -6.87 0.48 25.26
C VAL A 135 -7.81 0.00 24.17
N LEU A 136 -7.39 -1.04 23.46
CA LEU A 136 -8.12 -1.62 22.33
C LEU A 136 -9.25 -2.53 22.85
N ARG A 137 -10.49 -2.30 22.40
CA ARG A 137 -11.60 -3.20 22.64
C ARG A 137 -12.20 -3.69 21.32
N SER A 138 -12.54 -4.98 21.24
CA SER A 138 -13.34 -5.52 20.13
C SER A 138 -14.82 -5.18 20.35
N GLU A 139 -15.55 -4.77 19.31
CA GLU A 139 -16.99 -4.49 19.36
C GLU A 139 -17.89 -5.75 19.51
N ALA A 140 -17.34 -6.89 19.94
CA ALA A 140 -18.05 -8.16 20.05
C ALA A 140 -18.24 -8.61 21.52
N GLU A 141 -18.71 -7.72 22.43
CA GLU A 141 -19.21 -8.15 23.75
C GLU A 141 -20.49 -7.39 24.09
N GLY A 142 -21.60 -7.95 23.63
CA GLY A 142 -22.95 -7.56 23.96
C GLY A 142 -23.90 -8.75 23.86
N ALA A 143 -23.55 -9.88 24.47
CA ALA A 143 -24.49 -10.96 24.73
C ALA A 143 -24.21 -11.55 26.12
N GLU A 144 -25.16 -11.36 27.02
CA GLU A 144 -25.14 -11.80 28.41
C GLU A 144 -25.00 -13.33 28.49
N GLU A 145 -24.03 -13.80 29.25
CA GLU A 145 -23.96 -15.20 29.71
C GLU A 145 -24.60 -15.32 31.10
N ASP A 146 -25.65 -16.11 31.15
CA ASP A 146 -26.23 -16.63 32.38
C ASP A 146 -25.38 -17.81 32.91
N THR A 147 -25.14 -17.74 34.20
CA THR A 147 -24.32 -18.66 35.00
C THR A 147 -25.03 -19.96 35.31
N GLU A 148 -24.35 -21.10 35.14
CA GLU A 148 -24.58 -22.26 36.02
C GLU A 148 -23.28 -23.03 36.36
N LYS A 149 -23.21 -23.44 37.64
CA LYS A 149 -22.05 -24.03 38.37
C LYS A 149 -22.01 -25.53 38.34
N SER A 150 -20.76 -26.08 38.24
CA SER A 150 -20.14 -27.21 39.01
C SER A 150 -20.49 -28.66 38.65
N PRO A 151 -19.74 -29.73 39.14
CA PRO A 151 -18.37 -29.79 39.66
C PRO A 151 -17.46 -30.93 39.13
N GLU A 152 -16.23 -30.89 39.56
CA GLU A 152 -15.07 -31.79 39.59
C GLU A 152 -15.21 -33.28 39.27
N SER A 153 -14.20 -33.83 38.56
CA SER A 153 -13.56 -35.14 38.87
C SER A 153 -12.18 -35.27 38.17
N GLU A 154 -11.27 -35.88 38.94
CA GLU A 154 -9.84 -36.03 38.80
C GLU A 154 -9.37 -37.05 37.74
N ASP A 155 -8.06 -36.94 37.45
CA ASP A 155 -7.11 -37.95 36.97
C ASP A 155 -7.12 -38.44 35.53
N SER A 156 -6.07 -38.00 34.82
CA SER A 156 -5.05 -38.89 34.22
C SER A 156 -4.10 -38.09 33.31
N ALA A 157 -2.80 -38.27 33.47
CA ALA A 157 -1.74 -37.63 32.69
C ALA A 157 -1.73 -38.12 31.24
N PRO A 158 -1.53 -37.24 30.26
CA PRO A 158 -1.30 -37.63 28.89
C PRO A 158 0.14 -37.39 28.43
N SER A 159 0.53 -38.32 27.57
CA SER A 159 1.78 -38.44 26.85
C SER A 159 2.12 -37.21 25.97
N ALA A 160 3.41 -36.93 25.92
CA ALA A 160 4.02 -35.93 25.05
C ALA A 160 3.85 -36.22 23.54
N LYS A 161 2.84 -35.66 22.90
CA LYS A 161 2.76 -35.48 21.43
C LYS A 161 1.56 -34.55 21.13
N ASN A 162 1.76 -33.28 21.19
CA ASN A 162 1.10 -32.22 20.39
C ASN A 162 1.39 -30.86 21.04
N ARG A 163 2.62 -30.35 20.82
CA ARG A 163 2.91 -28.95 21.05
C ARG A 163 2.85 -28.24 19.68
N LEU A 164 1.65 -28.00 19.21
CA LEU A 164 1.38 -27.00 18.18
C LEU A 164 0.11 -26.25 18.57
N ALA A 165 0.33 -24.97 18.86
CA ALA A 165 -0.64 -23.89 18.90
C ALA A 165 -1.82 -24.02 19.87
N SER A 166 -1.57 -23.66 21.13
CA SER A 166 -2.52 -22.89 21.91
C SER A 166 -1.91 -21.51 22.16
N GLU A 167 -1.90 -20.66 21.15
CA GLU A 167 -1.63 -19.25 21.36
C GLU A 167 -2.87 -18.62 22.00
N HIS A 168 -2.69 -18.10 23.20
CA HIS A 168 -3.71 -17.44 24.00
C HIS A 168 -4.29 -16.22 23.24
N PRO A 169 -5.59 -15.87 23.43
CA PRO A 169 -6.23 -14.68 22.83
C PRO A 169 -5.45 -13.38 23.07
N GLU A 170 -4.75 -13.27 24.19
CA GLU A 170 -3.88 -12.12 24.52
C GLU A 170 -2.74 -11.88 23.51
N SER A 171 -2.27 -12.90 22.80
CA SER A 171 -1.19 -12.75 21.80
C SER A 171 -1.72 -12.10 20.51
N SER A 172 -2.96 -12.38 20.13
CA SER A 172 -3.58 -11.82 18.93
C SER A 172 -3.99 -10.36 19.11
N GLU A 173 -4.48 -9.96 20.28
CA GLU A 173 -4.86 -8.59 20.60
C GLU A 173 -3.65 -7.64 20.68
N LYS A 174 -2.57 -8.05 21.36
CA LYS A 174 -1.31 -7.29 21.39
C LYS A 174 -0.65 -7.15 20.01
N MET A 175 -0.82 -8.13 19.13
CA MET A 175 -0.26 -8.09 17.77
C MET A 175 -1.05 -7.16 16.86
N ARG A 176 -2.36 -7.09 16.98
CA ARG A 176 -3.26 -6.20 16.22
C ARG A 176 -3.05 -4.73 16.58
N SER A 177 -2.99 -4.39 17.88
CA SER A 177 -2.68 -3.02 18.34
C SER A 177 -1.34 -2.50 17.83
N LYS A 178 -0.36 -3.42 17.70
CA LYS A 178 0.97 -3.08 17.20
C LYS A 178 0.99 -2.72 15.71
N TRP A 179 0.07 -3.27 14.90
CA TRP A 179 0.01 -2.98 13.46
C TRP A 179 -0.47 -1.55 13.18
N LEU A 180 -1.54 -1.09 13.82
CA LEU A 180 -2.03 0.29 13.66
C LEU A 180 -1.00 1.34 14.13
N ARG A 181 -0.26 1.06 15.22
CA ARG A 181 0.82 1.95 15.68
C ARG A 181 1.97 2.12 14.68
N LYS A 182 2.03 1.28 13.67
CA LYS A 182 2.99 1.40 12.57
C LYS A 182 2.60 2.48 11.54
N CYS A 183 1.48 3.17 11.69
CA CYS A 183 0.92 4.11 10.71
C CYS A 183 0.89 3.47 9.30
N PRO A 184 0.07 2.43 9.09
CA PRO A 184 0.07 1.68 7.84
C PRO A 184 -0.49 2.49 6.68
N LEU A 185 -0.12 2.09 5.46
CA LEU A 185 -0.65 2.59 4.20
C LEU A 185 -1.07 1.42 3.31
N LEU A 186 -2.22 1.55 2.66
CA LEU A 186 -2.62 0.70 1.54
C LEU A 186 -2.55 1.51 0.23
N LEU A 187 -1.79 1.04 -0.76
CA LEU A 187 -1.74 1.58 -2.10
C LEU A 187 -2.28 0.54 -3.09
N ILE A 188 -3.26 0.91 -3.91
CA ILE A 188 -3.89 0.04 -4.90
C ILE A 188 -3.70 0.63 -6.30
N ASP A 189 -3.17 -0.18 -7.22
CA ASP A 189 -2.88 0.22 -8.60
C ASP A 189 -3.28 -0.88 -9.60
N ALA A 190 -3.39 -0.52 -10.84
CA ALA A 190 -3.49 -1.43 -11.99
C ALA A 190 -4.58 -2.51 -11.82
N ASP A 191 -4.20 -3.80 -11.82
CA ASP A 191 -5.17 -4.90 -11.72
C ASP A 191 -5.89 -4.95 -10.38
N GLY A 192 -5.31 -4.39 -9.32
CA GLY A 192 -6.03 -4.16 -8.07
C GLY A 192 -7.28 -3.30 -8.29
N LEU A 193 -7.15 -2.18 -9.02
CA LEU A 193 -8.26 -1.30 -9.38
C LEU A 193 -9.23 -1.95 -10.35
N ASN A 194 -8.73 -2.74 -11.31
CA ASN A 194 -9.57 -3.50 -12.23
C ASN A 194 -10.43 -4.54 -11.49
N ILE A 195 -9.87 -5.20 -10.49
CA ILE A 195 -10.60 -6.16 -9.64
C ILE A 195 -11.67 -5.44 -8.82
N LEU A 196 -11.35 -4.28 -8.22
CA LEU A 196 -12.31 -3.48 -7.45
C LEU A 196 -13.47 -2.98 -8.31
N SER A 197 -13.20 -2.47 -9.51
CA SER A 197 -14.24 -1.96 -10.41
C SER A 197 -15.28 -3.00 -10.81
N ALA A 198 -14.89 -4.27 -10.83
CA ALA A 198 -15.76 -5.39 -11.14
C ALA A 198 -16.47 -6.01 -9.91
N ARG A 199 -16.14 -5.54 -8.69
CA ARG A 199 -16.60 -6.17 -7.42
C ARG A 199 -16.90 -5.12 -6.36
N PRO A 200 -18.14 -4.58 -6.35
CA PRO A 200 -18.53 -3.54 -5.39
C PRO A 200 -18.33 -3.94 -3.91
N GLU A 201 -18.45 -5.22 -3.61
CA GLU A 201 -18.22 -5.73 -2.25
C GLU A 201 -16.77 -5.58 -1.76
N LEU A 202 -15.80 -5.62 -2.67
CA LEU A 202 -14.40 -5.35 -2.33
C LEU A 202 -14.12 -3.85 -2.19
N MET A 203 -14.83 -3.00 -2.95
CA MET A 203 -14.75 -1.56 -2.79
C MET A 203 -15.29 -1.14 -1.41
N GLN A 204 -16.37 -1.76 -0.91
CA GLN A 204 -16.87 -1.52 0.44
C GLN A 204 -15.82 -1.87 1.52
N LEU A 205 -15.00 -2.89 1.31
CA LEU A 205 -13.85 -3.16 2.20
C LEU A 205 -12.81 -2.03 2.13
N VAL A 206 -12.57 -1.47 0.95
CA VAL A 206 -11.67 -0.33 0.78
C VAL A 206 -12.22 0.90 1.53
N ASP A 207 -13.52 1.19 1.43
CA ASP A 207 -14.18 2.28 2.16
C ASP A 207 -14.02 2.12 3.66
N HIS A 208 -14.25 0.90 4.16
CA HIS A 208 -14.07 0.56 5.56
C HIS A 208 -12.61 0.75 6.03
N ILE A 209 -11.64 0.36 5.23
CA ILE A 209 -10.21 0.56 5.49
C ILE A 209 -9.85 2.05 5.45
N ALA A 210 -10.32 2.80 4.45
CA ALA A 210 -10.03 4.22 4.25
C ALA A 210 -10.57 5.11 5.40
N ALA A 211 -11.64 4.69 6.06
CA ALA A 211 -12.13 5.35 7.26
C ALA A 211 -11.13 5.30 8.44
N ARG A 212 -10.14 4.40 8.41
CA ARG A 212 -9.23 4.11 9.54
C ARG A 212 -7.76 4.35 9.25
N ILE A 213 -7.30 4.04 8.05
CA ILE A 213 -5.92 4.23 7.59
C ILE A 213 -5.89 4.89 6.22
N PRO A 214 -4.81 5.56 5.84
CA PRO A 214 -4.67 6.11 4.49
C PRO A 214 -4.74 5.02 3.42
N VAL A 215 -5.54 5.28 2.38
CA VAL A 215 -5.59 4.49 1.15
C VAL A 215 -5.24 5.39 -0.02
N VAL A 216 -4.30 4.96 -0.85
CA VAL A 216 -3.91 5.63 -2.09
C VAL A 216 -4.37 4.79 -3.27
N VAL A 217 -5.03 5.39 -4.24
CA VAL A 217 -5.41 4.75 -5.51
C VAL A 217 -4.79 5.50 -6.67
N THR A 218 -4.29 4.78 -7.69
CA THR A 218 -3.52 5.41 -8.77
C THR A 218 -4.10 5.10 -10.16
N PRO A 219 -5.38 5.44 -10.44
CA PRO A 219 -6.00 5.11 -11.71
C PRO A 219 -5.43 5.92 -12.88
N HIS A 220 -5.23 5.28 -14.02
CA HIS A 220 -5.17 5.95 -15.33
C HIS A 220 -6.60 6.18 -15.86
N PRO A 221 -6.82 6.99 -16.94
CA PRO A 221 -8.18 7.33 -17.41
C PRO A 221 -9.12 6.15 -17.65
N MET A 222 -8.62 5.04 -18.17
CA MET A 222 -9.45 3.85 -18.39
C MET A 222 -9.83 3.11 -17.10
N GLU A 223 -8.92 3.07 -16.12
CA GLU A 223 -9.20 2.51 -14.78
C GLU A 223 -10.21 3.40 -14.05
N MET A 224 -10.02 4.72 -14.13
CA MET A 224 -10.96 5.69 -13.58
C MET A 224 -12.37 5.50 -14.17
N ALA A 225 -12.48 5.37 -15.49
CA ALA A 225 -13.75 5.16 -16.17
C ALA A 225 -14.47 3.89 -15.67
N ARG A 226 -13.74 2.80 -15.43
CA ARG A 226 -14.29 1.56 -14.86
C ARG A 226 -14.74 1.74 -13.42
N LEU A 227 -13.92 2.39 -12.59
CA LEU A 227 -14.23 2.62 -11.17
C LEU A 227 -15.44 3.54 -10.98
N SER A 228 -15.59 4.57 -11.83
CA SER A 228 -16.67 5.55 -11.75
C SER A 228 -17.91 5.15 -12.56
N ALA A 229 -17.89 4.02 -13.26
CA ALA A 229 -18.92 3.63 -14.24
C ALA A 229 -19.22 4.75 -15.26
N ALA A 230 -18.23 5.58 -15.61
CA ALA A 230 -18.32 6.68 -16.54
C ALA A 230 -17.64 6.34 -17.88
N SER A 231 -17.95 7.08 -18.94
CA SER A 231 -17.24 6.92 -20.21
C SER A 231 -15.82 7.50 -20.13
N LEU A 232 -14.90 6.93 -20.90
CA LEU A 232 -13.54 7.47 -21.02
C LEU A 232 -13.54 8.95 -21.48
N GLN A 233 -14.49 9.32 -22.33
CA GLN A 233 -14.62 10.68 -22.84
C GLN A 233 -14.96 11.66 -21.72
N GLU A 234 -15.89 11.33 -20.82
CA GLU A 234 -16.23 12.15 -19.64
C GLU A 234 -15.03 12.32 -18.72
N ILE A 235 -14.29 11.22 -18.44
CA ILE A 235 -13.08 11.29 -17.63
C ILE A 235 -12.02 12.21 -18.25
N LEU A 236 -11.79 12.12 -19.56
CA LEU A 236 -10.79 12.93 -20.25
C LEU A 236 -11.19 14.42 -20.35
N GLN A 237 -12.49 14.73 -20.35
CA GLN A 237 -12.97 16.13 -20.35
C GLN A 237 -12.75 16.82 -19.00
N CYS A 238 -12.91 16.11 -17.89
CA CYS A 238 -12.83 16.66 -16.53
C CYS A 238 -12.05 15.74 -15.58
N PRO A 239 -10.76 15.46 -15.81
CA PRO A 239 -10.00 14.49 -15.04
C PRO A 239 -9.87 14.85 -13.55
N ALA A 240 -9.78 16.16 -13.23
CA ALA A 240 -9.72 16.64 -11.85
C ALA A 240 -11.02 16.36 -11.11
N HIS A 241 -12.17 16.61 -11.71
CA HIS A 241 -13.47 16.33 -11.10
C HIS A 241 -13.70 14.84 -10.88
N ALA A 242 -13.28 13.99 -11.84
CA ALA A 242 -13.36 12.55 -11.68
C ALA A 242 -12.52 12.06 -10.51
N ALA A 243 -11.30 12.61 -10.34
CA ALA A 243 -10.41 12.26 -9.24
C ALA A 243 -10.95 12.75 -7.88
N GLU A 244 -11.52 13.94 -7.83
CA GLU A 244 -12.16 14.51 -6.65
C GLU A 244 -13.37 13.67 -6.21
N ALA A 245 -14.26 13.37 -7.14
CA ALA A 245 -15.44 12.54 -6.87
C ALA A 245 -15.07 11.15 -6.34
N LEU A 246 -14.03 10.51 -6.90
CA LEU A 246 -13.55 9.21 -6.41
C LEU A 246 -12.94 9.34 -5.01
N ALA A 247 -12.13 10.38 -4.77
CA ALA A 247 -11.50 10.62 -3.47
C ALA A 247 -12.54 10.85 -2.37
N GLU A 248 -13.55 11.69 -2.63
CA GLU A 248 -14.64 11.98 -1.70
C GLU A 248 -15.52 10.76 -1.44
N ALA A 249 -15.89 10.02 -2.49
CA ALA A 249 -16.77 8.85 -2.36
C ALA A 249 -16.15 7.74 -1.51
N HIS A 250 -14.83 7.56 -1.57
CA HIS A 250 -14.14 6.42 -0.97
C HIS A 250 -13.11 6.80 0.11
N GLY A 251 -13.00 8.08 0.47
CA GLY A 251 -12.07 8.54 1.50
C GLY A 251 -10.59 8.33 1.14
N THR A 252 -10.24 8.34 -0.14
CA THR A 252 -8.90 7.97 -0.64
C THR A 252 -8.06 9.18 -1.03
N VAL A 253 -6.74 8.99 -1.13
CA VAL A 253 -5.87 9.84 -1.93
C VAL A 253 -5.87 9.27 -3.35
N THR A 254 -6.37 10.03 -4.30
CA THR A 254 -6.53 9.62 -5.69
C THR A 254 -5.49 10.26 -6.60
N VAL A 255 -4.71 9.43 -7.29
CA VAL A 255 -3.72 9.86 -8.30
C VAL A 255 -4.30 9.61 -9.68
N MET A 256 -4.83 10.63 -10.32
CA MET A 256 -5.24 10.56 -11.72
C MET A 256 -4.03 10.66 -12.63
N LYS A 257 -3.58 9.49 -13.12
CA LYS A 257 -2.40 9.39 -14.01
C LYS A 257 -2.70 10.00 -15.39
N GLY A 258 -1.80 10.85 -15.88
CA GLY A 258 -1.91 11.50 -17.19
C GLY A 258 -0.66 12.29 -17.53
N SER A 259 -0.71 13.04 -18.63
CA SER A 259 0.36 13.99 -18.99
C SER A 259 0.57 15.03 -17.87
N GLU A 260 -0.51 15.46 -17.27
CA GLU A 260 -0.55 16.31 -16.08
C GLU A 260 -1.16 15.47 -14.95
N THR A 261 -0.32 14.75 -14.20
CA THR A 261 -0.80 13.91 -13.10
C THR A 261 -1.38 14.78 -11.98
N ILE A 262 -2.61 14.45 -11.56
CA ILE A 262 -3.35 15.16 -10.51
C ILE A 262 -3.41 14.26 -9.27
N VAL A 263 -3.21 14.85 -8.10
CA VAL A 263 -3.37 14.20 -6.80
C VAL A 263 -4.41 14.97 -6.00
N LEU A 264 -5.43 14.28 -5.54
CA LEU A 264 -6.52 14.81 -4.74
C LEU A 264 -6.80 13.89 -3.55
N ASP A 265 -7.27 14.45 -2.45
CA ASP A 265 -7.76 13.66 -1.31
C ASP A 265 -9.17 14.09 -0.88
N ALA A 266 -9.78 13.28 -0.02
CA ALA A 266 -11.12 13.55 0.52
C ALA A 266 -11.18 14.76 1.47
N ASP A 267 -10.04 15.27 1.93
CA ASP A 267 -9.95 16.45 2.81
C ASP A 267 -9.81 17.76 2.00
N GLY A 268 -9.90 17.69 0.66
CA GLY A 268 -9.87 18.82 -0.26
C GLY A 268 -8.47 19.32 -0.64
N HIS A 269 -7.41 18.57 -0.29
CA HIS A 269 -6.08 18.90 -0.79
C HIS A 269 -5.95 18.48 -2.25
N ALA A 270 -5.37 19.36 -3.06
CA ALA A 270 -5.22 19.15 -4.49
C ALA A 270 -3.86 19.62 -4.99
N PHE A 271 -3.19 18.78 -5.76
CA PHE A 271 -1.92 19.07 -6.42
C PHE A 271 -1.98 18.64 -7.90
N GLN A 272 -1.41 19.45 -8.78
CA GLN A 272 -1.23 19.10 -10.18
C GLN A 272 0.24 19.21 -10.55
N ASN A 273 0.81 18.15 -11.12
CA ASN A 273 2.14 18.20 -11.71
C ASN A 273 2.04 18.72 -13.15
N PRO A 274 2.46 19.96 -13.43
CA PRO A 274 2.29 20.56 -14.74
C PRO A 274 3.34 20.06 -15.75
N GLU A 275 4.34 19.30 -15.30
CA GLU A 275 5.46 18.88 -16.14
C GLU A 275 5.29 17.45 -16.63
N ALA A 276 4.77 17.32 -17.84
CA ALA A 276 4.76 16.04 -18.54
C ALA A 276 6.18 15.50 -18.77
N SER A 277 6.34 14.19 -18.66
CA SER A 277 7.55 13.49 -19.09
C SER A 277 7.19 12.42 -20.11
N PRO A 278 7.32 12.68 -21.43
CA PRO A 278 6.99 11.70 -22.46
C PRO A 278 7.76 10.37 -22.33
N ALA A 279 8.92 10.39 -21.66
CA ALA A 279 9.70 9.22 -21.35
C ALA A 279 8.97 8.20 -20.46
N LEU A 280 7.96 8.67 -19.69
CA LEU A 280 7.14 7.82 -18.82
C LEU A 280 6.02 7.07 -19.56
N SER A 281 5.82 7.34 -20.87
CA SER A 281 4.85 6.62 -21.69
C SER A 281 5.39 5.23 -22.08
N LYS A 282 5.69 4.40 -21.08
CA LYS A 282 6.28 3.05 -21.21
C LYS A 282 5.58 2.07 -20.27
N GLY A 283 5.50 0.81 -20.71
CA GLY A 283 5.09 -0.28 -19.83
C GLY A 283 5.97 -0.34 -18.58
N GLY A 284 5.36 -0.53 -17.42
CA GLY A 284 6.07 -0.56 -16.14
C GLY A 284 6.24 0.77 -15.43
N SER A 285 5.94 1.91 -16.10
CA SER A 285 6.08 3.24 -15.49
C SER A 285 5.12 3.44 -14.29
N GLY A 286 3.88 2.90 -14.36
CA GLY A 286 2.93 2.89 -13.25
C GLY A 286 3.44 2.08 -12.06
N ASP A 287 4.03 0.91 -12.32
CA ASP A 287 4.60 0.04 -11.27
C ASP A 287 5.72 0.77 -10.51
N VAL A 288 6.57 1.51 -11.25
CA VAL A 288 7.62 2.36 -10.65
C VAL A 288 7.01 3.47 -9.80
N LEU A 289 5.94 4.13 -10.27
CA LEU A 289 5.24 5.17 -9.49
C LEU A 289 4.70 4.60 -8.17
N SER A 290 4.04 3.46 -8.20
CA SER A 290 3.47 2.82 -7.01
C SER A 290 4.55 2.47 -5.98
N GLY A 291 5.68 1.92 -6.44
CA GLY A 291 6.85 1.68 -5.58
C GLY A 291 7.46 2.97 -5.04
N ALA A 292 7.55 4.02 -5.87
CA ALA A 292 8.09 5.31 -5.46
C ALA A 292 7.26 5.98 -4.35
N ILE A 293 5.92 6.00 -4.49
CA ILE A 293 5.02 6.53 -3.47
C ILE A 293 5.19 5.76 -2.15
N ALA A 294 5.21 4.43 -2.22
CA ALA A 294 5.37 3.59 -1.03
C ALA A 294 6.72 3.82 -0.32
N GLY A 295 7.82 3.94 -1.08
CA GLY A 295 9.15 4.22 -0.54
C GLY A 295 9.23 5.60 0.11
N VAL A 296 8.69 6.64 -0.53
CA VAL A 296 8.61 8.00 0.04
C VAL A 296 7.78 8.01 1.32
N TYR A 297 6.61 7.34 1.33
CA TYR A 297 5.80 7.22 2.54
C TYR A 297 6.59 6.58 3.69
N ALA A 298 7.36 5.53 3.41
CA ALA A 298 8.19 4.86 4.41
C ALA A 298 9.23 5.81 5.03
N VAL A 299 9.83 6.68 4.23
CA VAL A 299 10.82 7.68 4.69
C VAL A 299 10.17 8.77 5.53
N LEU A 300 9.06 9.37 5.06
CA LEU A 300 8.33 10.41 5.80
C LEU A 300 7.76 9.87 7.11
N ARG A 301 7.25 8.64 7.09
CA ARG A 301 6.77 7.94 8.27
C ARG A 301 7.87 7.73 9.31
N ALA A 302 9.06 7.29 8.89
CA ALA A 302 10.20 7.05 9.78
C ALA A 302 10.64 8.31 10.53
N ASP A 303 10.54 9.47 9.88
CA ASP A 303 10.87 10.77 10.46
C ASP A 303 9.82 11.24 11.49
N ARG A 304 8.56 10.81 11.35
CA ARG A 304 7.42 11.35 12.10
C ARG A 304 6.73 10.33 12.99
N ILE A 305 7.23 9.11 13.09
CA ILE A 305 6.50 7.99 13.72
C ILE A 305 6.09 8.29 15.16
N ASP A 306 6.89 9.02 15.93
CA ASP A 306 6.56 9.37 17.30
C ASP A 306 5.40 10.37 17.32
N ALA A 307 5.48 11.47 16.56
CA ALA A 307 4.42 12.46 16.44
C ALA A 307 3.10 11.86 15.87
N LEU A 308 3.20 10.89 14.96
CA LEU A 308 2.04 10.21 14.38
C LEU A 308 1.30 9.30 15.38
N ASN A 309 1.90 8.97 16.50
CA ASN A 309 1.31 8.17 17.57
C ASN A 309 0.87 9.01 18.78
N GLU A 310 1.03 10.34 18.73
CA GLU A 310 0.58 11.27 19.76
C GLU A 310 -0.82 11.82 19.47
N GLY A 311 -1.53 12.29 20.50
CA GLY A 311 -2.84 12.89 20.35
C GLY A 311 -4.00 11.90 20.29
N THR A 312 -5.19 12.41 19.97
CA THR A 312 -6.40 11.62 19.82
C THR A 312 -6.39 10.78 18.54
N ALA A 313 -7.22 9.75 18.47
CA ALA A 313 -7.35 8.91 17.27
C ALA A 313 -7.75 9.72 16.02
N GLU A 314 -8.51 10.80 16.17
CA GLU A 314 -8.90 11.68 15.07
C GLU A 314 -7.74 12.53 14.57
N GLU A 315 -6.98 13.14 15.48
CA GLU A 315 -5.75 13.90 15.16
C GLU A 315 -4.72 13.02 14.47
N GLN A 316 -4.51 11.80 14.96
CA GLN A 316 -3.63 10.81 14.32
C GLN A 316 -4.09 10.48 12.90
N ARG A 317 -5.38 10.19 12.68
CA ARG A 317 -5.91 9.91 11.33
C ARG A 317 -5.70 11.09 10.38
N THR A 318 -5.95 12.30 10.82
CA THR A 318 -5.74 13.52 10.04
C THR A 318 -4.27 13.68 9.65
N LEU A 319 -3.35 13.49 10.59
CA LEU A 319 -1.91 13.52 10.31
C LEU A 319 -1.47 12.42 9.34
N TRP A 320 -2.00 11.21 9.49
CA TRP A 320 -1.65 10.07 8.60
C TRP A 320 -2.15 10.32 7.17
N ARG A 321 -3.39 10.80 7.01
CA ARG A 321 -3.93 11.17 5.69
C ARG A 321 -3.12 12.27 5.06
N ARG A 322 -2.81 13.33 5.80
CA ARG A 322 -1.97 14.41 5.30
C ARG A 322 -0.58 13.92 4.87
N MET A 323 0.04 13.05 5.66
CA MET A 323 1.33 12.45 5.31
C MET A 323 1.23 11.57 4.05
N ALA A 324 0.13 10.82 3.88
CA ALA A 324 -0.09 10.02 2.68
C ALA A 324 -0.25 10.90 1.44
N PHE A 325 -0.98 12.02 1.53
CA PHE A 325 -1.07 12.99 0.46
C PHE A 325 0.30 13.58 0.11
N ASP A 326 1.06 14.07 1.10
CA ASP A 326 2.41 14.63 0.92
C ASP A 326 3.37 13.60 0.27
N ALA A 327 3.32 12.33 0.74
CA ALA A 327 4.13 11.25 0.17
C ALA A 327 3.73 10.94 -1.29
N THR A 328 2.44 10.96 -1.58
CA THR A 328 1.92 10.71 -2.92
C THR A 328 2.35 11.80 -3.89
N VAL A 329 2.19 13.07 -3.54
CA VAL A 329 2.65 14.20 -4.36
C VAL A 329 4.17 14.12 -4.57
N THR A 330 4.93 13.87 -3.49
CA THR A 330 6.38 13.75 -3.58
C THR A 330 6.79 12.58 -4.50
N GLY A 331 6.13 11.43 -4.39
CA GLY A 331 6.37 10.27 -5.25
C GLY A 331 6.11 10.58 -6.73
N VAL A 332 5.01 11.28 -7.03
CA VAL A 332 4.69 11.75 -8.40
C VAL A 332 5.78 12.67 -8.94
N LEU A 333 6.25 13.62 -8.14
CA LEU A 333 7.31 14.57 -8.53
C LEU A 333 8.65 13.87 -8.77
N LEU A 334 9.05 12.98 -7.87
CA LEU A 334 10.29 12.19 -8.01
C LEU A 334 10.24 11.29 -9.25
N HIS A 335 9.11 10.63 -9.50
CA HIS A 335 8.92 9.78 -10.66
C HIS A 335 9.03 10.58 -11.97
N ALA A 336 8.40 11.75 -12.04
CA ALA A 336 8.48 12.62 -13.20
C ALA A 336 9.91 13.12 -13.45
N GLU A 337 10.64 13.55 -12.41
CA GLU A 337 12.02 14.00 -12.53
C GLU A 337 12.97 12.83 -12.86
N ALA A 338 12.77 11.66 -12.25
CA ALA A 338 13.54 10.47 -12.57
C ALA A 338 13.40 10.07 -14.04
N GLY A 339 12.18 10.13 -14.60
CA GLY A 339 11.94 9.91 -16.03
C GLY A 339 12.65 10.92 -16.91
N ARG A 340 12.67 12.20 -16.53
CA ARG A 340 13.43 13.24 -17.26
C ARG A 340 14.94 13.01 -17.20
N GLN A 341 15.49 12.62 -16.04
CA GLN A 341 16.91 12.32 -15.90
C GLN A 341 17.29 11.07 -16.71
N ALA A 342 16.49 10.02 -16.66
CA ALA A 342 16.69 8.82 -17.48
C ALA A 342 16.65 9.17 -18.98
N ALA A 343 15.73 10.04 -19.42
CA ALA A 343 15.64 10.47 -20.80
C ALA A 343 16.87 11.27 -21.29
N ARG A 344 17.56 12.00 -20.41
CA ARG A 344 18.82 12.68 -20.74
C ARG A 344 19.95 11.70 -21.07
N ILE A 345 19.91 10.51 -20.49
CA ILE A 345 20.93 9.46 -20.66
C ILE A 345 20.58 8.54 -21.83
N HIS A 346 19.34 8.08 -21.89
CA HIS A 346 18.90 7.03 -22.82
C HIS A 346 18.08 7.55 -24.00
N GLY A 347 17.79 8.86 -24.03
CA GLY A 347 16.87 9.49 -24.98
C GLY A 347 15.40 9.17 -24.63
N THR A 348 14.50 10.07 -24.98
CA THR A 348 13.07 9.96 -24.63
C THR A 348 12.42 8.67 -25.14
N HIS A 349 12.81 8.20 -26.31
CA HIS A 349 12.28 6.97 -26.90
C HIS A 349 12.93 5.70 -26.34
N GLY A 350 14.16 5.79 -25.80
CA GLY A 350 14.95 4.66 -25.35
C GLY A 350 14.75 4.26 -23.89
N VAL A 351 14.24 5.18 -23.04
CA VAL A 351 14.06 4.94 -21.60
C VAL A 351 13.21 3.71 -21.32
N LEU A 352 13.69 2.86 -20.41
CA LEU A 352 12.93 1.76 -19.82
C LEU A 352 12.50 2.12 -18.40
N ALA A 353 11.41 1.50 -17.92
CA ALA A 353 10.88 1.77 -16.58
C ALA A 353 11.91 1.51 -15.47
N ARG A 354 12.78 0.48 -15.61
CA ARG A 354 13.85 0.22 -14.65
C ARG A 354 14.89 1.35 -14.56
N GLU A 355 15.16 2.02 -15.66
CA GLU A 355 16.10 3.16 -15.72
C GLU A 355 15.49 4.40 -15.01
N THR A 356 14.17 4.58 -15.13
CA THR A 356 13.44 5.56 -14.32
C THR A 356 13.54 5.20 -12.84
N ALA A 357 13.33 3.93 -12.47
CA ALA A 357 13.47 3.49 -11.08
C ALA A 357 14.89 3.74 -10.54
N ASP A 358 15.93 3.47 -11.32
CA ASP A 358 17.31 3.69 -10.92
C ASP A 358 17.66 5.17 -10.67
N MET A 359 16.96 6.10 -11.33
CA MET A 359 17.15 7.54 -11.11
C MET A 359 16.46 8.04 -9.83
N LEU A 360 15.48 7.34 -9.24
CA LEU A 360 14.72 7.81 -8.09
C LEU A 360 15.62 8.21 -6.90
N GLY A 361 16.57 7.36 -6.53
CA GLY A 361 17.50 7.65 -5.44
C GLY A 361 18.41 8.85 -5.69
N ILE A 362 18.74 9.12 -6.96
CA ILE A 362 19.58 10.23 -7.36
C ILE A 362 18.80 11.56 -7.28
N VAL A 363 17.56 11.57 -7.77
CA VAL A 363 16.73 12.79 -7.73
C VAL A 363 16.20 13.10 -6.33
N MET A 364 16.13 12.11 -5.45
CA MET A 364 15.72 12.26 -4.07
C MET A 364 16.74 13.02 -3.22
N GLN A 365 18.00 13.08 -3.65
CA GLN A 365 19.10 13.74 -2.94
C GLN A 365 19.28 15.23 -3.32
N LYS A 366 18.56 15.71 -4.33
CA LYS A 366 18.64 17.09 -4.83
C LYS A 366 17.61 18.00 -4.14
#